data_198ecfdcc06ade87e08d7ea8d717de04
#
_entry.id   198ecfdcc06ade87e08d7ea8d717de04
#
_cell.length_a   1.000
_cell.length_b   1.000
_cell.length_c   1.000
_cell.angle_alpha   90.00
_cell.angle_beta   90.00
_cell.angle_gamma   90.00
#
_symmetry.space_group_name_H-M   'P 1'
#
loop_
_entity.id
_entity.type
_entity.pdbx_description
1 polymer ?
#
loop_
_entity_poly.entity_id
_entity_poly.type
_entity_poly.pdbx_seq_one_letter_code
_entity_poly.pdbx_strand_id
1 'polypeptide(L)'
;MEQQKKRIGEASPEELLTMKGKYGKIKVVEVEEDGDTYCIYLKRPDFETLKAVSKVSKTDELEGTKVFIRNCMVGGASEVLDDAVLLVSAASAASSLLTSAKSILKNV
;
A
#
# COMPACT_ATOMS: atom_id res chain seq x y z
N MET A 1 6.47 -16.61 -28.44
CA MET A 1 6.02 -17.28 -27.22
C MET A 1 5.40 -16.27 -26.26
N GLU A 2 4.13 -16.41 -25.97
CA GLU A 2 3.47 -15.51 -25.06
C GLU A 2 3.96 -15.73 -23.64
N GLN A 3 4.43 -14.65 -22.99
CA GLN A 3 4.73 -14.70 -21.57
C GLN A 3 3.42 -14.68 -20.81
N GLN A 4 3.21 -15.67 -19.96
CA GLN A 4 2.07 -15.67 -19.08
C GLN A 4 2.23 -14.60 -18.04
N LYS A 5 1.31 -13.64 -18.02
CA LYS A 5 1.24 -12.62 -16.98
C LYS A 5 0.69 -13.26 -15.72
N LYS A 6 1.42 -13.14 -14.63
CA LYS A 6 0.98 -13.64 -13.33
C LYS A 6 0.50 -12.48 -12.47
N ARG A 7 -0.52 -12.75 -11.71
CA ARG A 7 -1.00 -11.82 -10.68
C ARG A 7 -0.65 -12.44 -9.33
N ILE A 8 0.34 -11.85 -8.68
CA ILE A 8 0.90 -12.37 -7.44
C ILE A 8 0.27 -11.66 -6.26
N GLY A 9 -0.27 -12.44 -5.32
CA GLY A 9 -0.90 -11.89 -4.12
C GLY A 9 -2.32 -11.39 -4.32
N GLU A 10 -2.94 -11.63 -5.47
CA GLU A 10 -4.31 -11.19 -5.71
C GLU A 10 -5.28 -11.89 -4.76
N ALA A 11 -6.10 -11.10 -4.06
CA ALA A 11 -7.09 -11.63 -3.15
C ALA A 11 -8.30 -12.17 -3.92
N SER A 12 -8.88 -13.27 -3.44
CA SER A 12 -10.16 -13.75 -3.93
C SER A 12 -11.26 -12.77 -3.52
N PRO A 13 -12.45 -12.81 -4.17
CA PRO A 13 -13.58 -11.97 -3.75
C PRO A 13 -13.95 -12.19 -2.28
N GLU A 14 -13.85 -13.42 -1.79
CA GLU A 14 -14.14 -13.74 -0.38
C GLU A 14 -13.13 -13.13 0.58
N GLU A 15 -11.84 -13.24 0.25
CA GLU A 15 -10.78 -12.62 1.03
C GLU A 15 -10.93 -11.10 1.08
N LEU A 16 -11.29 -10.50 -0.05
CA LEU A 16 -11.49 -9.06 -0.14
C LEU A 16 -12.67 -8.61 0.73
N LEU A 17 -13.77 -9.36 0.73
CA LEU A 17 -14.92 -9.07 1.59
C LEU A 17 -14.53 -9.17 3.07
N THR A 18 -13.73 -10.16 3.43
CA THR A 18 -13.25 -10.32 4.80
C THR A 18 -12.39 -9.13 5.22
N MET A 19 -11.47 -8.68 4.35
CA MET A 19 -10.64 -7.50 4.62
C MET A 19 -11.49 -6.25 4.80
N LYS A 20 -12.47 -6.03 3.93
CA LYS A 20 -13.36 -4.87 4.02
C LYS A 20 -14.21 -4.90 5.28
N GLY A 21 -14.68 -6.07 5.69
CA GLY A 21 -15.45 -6.23 6.93
C GLY A 21 -14.63 -5.92 8.17
N LYS A 22 -13.35 -6.25 8.16
CA LYS A 22 -12.47 -6.06 9.31
C LYS A 22 -11.86 -4.66 9.37
N TYR A 23 -11.46 -4.10 8.23
CA TYR A 23 -10.68 -2.85 8.18
C TYR A 23 -11.40 -1.67 7.52
N GLY A 24 -12.56 -1.88 6.94
CA GLY A 24 -13.30 -0.84 6.22
C GLY A 24 -12.81 -0.69 4.79
N LYS A 25 -12.53 0.54 4.39
CA LYS A 25 -12.10 0.82 3.01
C LYS A 25 -10.73 0.22 2.73
N ILE A 26 -10.66 -0.56 1.66
CA ILE A 26 -9.43 -1.20 1.21
C ILE A 26 -9.09 -0.68 -0.18
N LYS A 27 -7.83 -0.34 -0.39
CA LYS A 27 -7.30 0.02 -1.70
C LYS A 27 -6.32 -1.06 -2.14
N VAL A 28 -6.27 -1.33 -3.44
CA VAL A 28 -5.27 -2.23 -4.00
C VAL A 28 -4.23 -1.40 -4.73
N VAL A 29 -2.96 -1.73 -4.50
CA VAL A 29 -1.85 -1.22 -5.29
C VAL A 29 -1.34 -2.37 -6.15
N GLU A 30 -1.22 -2.13 -7.44
CA GLU A 30 -0.70 -3.11 -8.38
C GLU A 30 0.64 -2.62 -8.90
N VAL A 31 1.67 -3.42 -8.71
CA VAL A 31 3.03 -3.11 -9.19
C VAL A 31 3.37 -4.08 -10.32
N GLU A 32 3.65 -3.56 -11.48
CA GLU A 32 4.01 -4.37 -12.64
C GLU A 32 5.52 -4.37 -12.86
N GLU A 33 6.08 -5.55 -13.05
CA GLU A 33 7.50 -5.72 -13.40
C GLU A 33 7.66 -7.01 -14.20
N ASP A 34 8.29 -6.91 -15.35
CA ASP A 34 8.60 -8.05 -16.22
C ASP A 34 7.39 -8.92 -16.57
N GLY A 35 6.23 -8.29 -16.76
CA GLY A 35 5.00 -8.99 -17.11
C GLY A 35 4.20 -9.52 -15.92
N ASP A 36 4.77 -9.54 -14.74
CA ASP A 36 4.07 -9.94 -13.53
C ASP A 36 3.46 -8.73 -12.84
N THR A 37 2.32 -8.94 -12.18
CA THR A 37 1.65 -7.90 -11.39
C THR A 37 1.60 -8.34 -9.94
N TYR A 38 2.19 -7.53 -9.07
CA TYR A 38 2.17 -7.77 -7.63
C TYR A 38 1.05 -6.93 -7.01
N CYS A 39 0.11 -7.60 -6.36
CA CYS A 39 -1.03 -6.94 -5.74
C CYS A 39 -0.82 -6.83 -4.23
N ILE A 40 -0.97 -5.64 -3.69
CA ILE A 40 -1.00 -5.45 -2.24
C ILE A 40 -2.25 -4.69 -1.85
N TYR A 41 -2.83 -5.08 -0.73
CA TYR A 41 -4.09 -4.52 -0.23
C TYR A 41 -3.80 -3.70 1.00
N LEU A 42 -4.22 -2.43 0.96
CA LEU A 42 -3.87 -1.45 1.98
C LEU A 42 -5.13 -0.91 2.64
N LYS A 43 -5.11 -0.85 3.96
CA LYS A 43 -6.12 -0.14 4.73
C LYS A 43 -5.72 1.32 4.87
N ARG A 44 -6.67 2.15 5.24
CA ARG A 44 -6.42 3.57 5.53
C ARG A 44 -5.44 3.68 6.72
N PRO A 45 -4.38 4.51 6.60
CA PRO A 45 -3.46 4.69 7.71
C PRO A 45 -4.12 5.39 8.89
N ASP A 46 -3.74 5.01 10.11
CA ASP A 46 -4.18 5.65 11.34
C ASP A 46 -3.09 6.56 11.89
N PHE A 47 -3.40 7.28 12.98
CA PHE A 47 -2.44 8.19 13.59
C PHE A 47 -1.17 7.49 14.07
N GLU A 48 -1.30 6.30 14.63
CA GLU A 48 -0.15 5.55 15.13
C GLU A 48 0.81 5.20 13.98
N THR A 49 0.28 4.81 12.84
CA THR A 49 1.07 4.55 11.64
C THR A 49 1.79 5.82 11.18
N LEU A 50 1.07 6.94 11.10
CA LEU A 50 1.66 8.20 10.65
C LEU A 50 2.74 8.71 11.61
N LYS A 51 2.54 8.54 12.93
CA LYS A 51 3.54 8.90 13.93
C LYS A 51 4.80 8.05 13.78
N ALA A 52 4.62 6.73 13.60
CA ALA A 52 5.75 5.81 13.42
C ALA A 52 6.55 6.15 12.15
N VAL A 53 5.86 6.41 11.05
CA VAL A 53 6.49 6.79 9.78
C VAL A 53 7.27 8.09 9.94
N SER A 54 6.65 9.11 10.55
CA SER A 54 7.27 10.42 10.75
C SER A 54 8.55 10.31 11.59
N LYS A 55 8.49 9.52 12.65
CA LYS A 55 9.63 9.33 13.56
C LYS A 55 10.81 8.65 12.85
N VAL A 56 10.54 7.57 12.13
CA VAL A 56 11.56 6.80 11.42
C VAL A 56 12.13 7.60 10.24
N SER A 57 11.27 8.31 9.51
CA SER A 57 11.66 9.06 8.31
C SER A 57 12.64 10.19 8.60
N LYS A 58 12.71 10.68 9.84
CA LYS A 58 13.66 11.72 10.22
C LYS A 58 15.12 11.25 10.13
N THR A 59 15.35 9.98 10.33
CA THR A 59 16.70 9.40 10.28
C THR A 59 16.90 8.48 9.07
N ASP A 60 15.83 7.90 8.56
CA ASP A 60 15.90 6.97 7.43
C ASP A 60 14.59 7.03 6.65
N GLU A 61 14.59 7.80 5.57
CA GLU A 61 13.41 8.02 4.73
C GLU A 61 12.92 6.71 4.08
N LEU A 62 13.84 5.87 3.63
CA LEU A 62 13.49 4.61 2.99
C LEU A 62 12.87 3.63 3.99
N GLU A 63 13.38 3.58 5.21
CA GLU A 63 12.80 2.77 6.27
C GLU A 63 11.42 3.29 6.66
N GLY A 64 11.23 4.61 6.66
CA GLY A 64 9.91 5.21 6.87
C GLY A 64 8.89 4.75 5.83
N THR A 65 9.30 4.70 4.58
CA THR A 65 8.49 4.20 3.47
C THR A 65 8.09 2.74 3.72
N LYS A 66 9.04 1.92 4.14
CA LYS A 66 8.78 0.51 4.44
C LYS A 66 7.82 0.33 5.61
N VAL A 67 7.97 1.13 6.65
CA VAL A 67 7.07 1.13 7.82
C VAL A 67 5.64 1.50 7.37
N PHE A 68 5.50 2.49 6.50
CA PHE A 68 4.19 2.90 5.99
C PHE A 68 3.47 1.74 5.28
N ILE A 69 4.14 1.12 4.32
CA ILE A 69 3.56 0.02 3.56
C ILE A 69 3.25 -1.17 4.49
N ARG A 70 4.20 -1.55 5.35
CA ARG A 70 4.03 -2.68 6.27
C ARG A 70 2.82 -2.50 7.17
N ASN A 71 2.63 -1.31 7.73
CA ASN A 71 1.55 -1.07 8.68
C ASN A 71 0.18 -0.92 8.01
N CYS A 72 0.13 -0.50 6.76
CA CYS A 72 -1.13 -0.39 6.02
C CYS A 72 -1.51 -1.69 5.32
N MET A 73 -0.55 -2.57 5.06
CA MET A 73 -0.77 -3.79 4.29
C MET A 73 -1.55 -4.83 5.09
N VAL A 74 -2.70 -5.24 4.55
CA VAL A 74 -3.58 -6.24 5.16
C VAL A 74 -3.67 -7.53 4.36
N GLY A 75 -3.04 -7.57 3.20
CA GLY A 75 -2.96 -8.75 2.36
C GLY A 75 -2.15 -8.47 1.11
N GLY A 76 -1.84 -9.52 0.38
CA GLY A 76 -1.17 -9.41 -0.90
C GLY A 76 0.25 -9.98 -0.92
N ALA A 77 1.02 -9.56 -1.92
CA ALA A 77 2.35 -10.08 -2.20
C ALA A 77 3.39 -9.53 -1.22
N SER A 78 3.84 -10.37 -0.30
CA SER A 78 4.88 -9.99 0.69
C SER A 78 6.22 -9.65 0.03
N GLU A 79 6.47 -10.14 -1.17
CA GLU A 79 7.69 -9.84 -1.95
C GLU A 79 7.92 -8.35 -2.12
N VAL A 80 6.84 -7.56 -2.15
CA VAL A 80 6.93 -6.10 -2.28
C VAL A 80 7.70 -5.47 -1.11
N LEU A 81 7.60 -6.06 0.09
CA LEU A 81 8.30 -5.56 1.26
C LEU A 81 9.80 -5.88 1.24
N ASP A 82 10.19 -6.89 0.49
CA ASP A 82 11.56 -7.39 0.48
C ASP A 82 12.38 -6.94 -0.73
N ASP A 83 11.71 -6.33 -1.72
CA ASP A 83 12.36 -5.84 -2.94
C ASP A 83 12.28 -4.32 -2.98
N ALA A 84 13.44 -3.67 -2.99
CA ALA A 84 13.52 -2.21 -2.94
C ALA A 84 12.79 -1.52 -4.09
N VAL A 85 12.89 -2.07 -5.29
CA VAL A 85 12.26 -1.49 -6.49
C VAL A 85 10.74 -1.61 -6.41
N LEU A 86 10.25 -2.78 -6.03
CA LEU A 86 8.81 -3.01 -5.88
C LEU A 86 8.24 -2.15 -4.75
N LEU A 87 8.99 -2.04 -3.65
CA LEU A 87 8.58 -1.24 -2.49
C LEU A 87 8.44 0.24 -2.84
N VAL A 88 9.44 0.82 -3.50
CA VAL A 88 9.43 2.23 -3.88
C VAL A 88 8.28 2.53 -4.86
N SER A 89 8.06 1.63 -5.82
CA SER A 89 6.95 1.77 -6.76
C SER A 89 5.60 1.72 -6.04
N ALA A 90 5.42 0.75 -5.13
CA ALA A 90 4.20 0.62 -4.35
C ALA A 90 3.95 1.84 -3.48
N ALA A 91 5.00 2.36 -2.84
CA ALA A 91 4.89 3.54 -1.97
C ALA A 91 4.47 4.79 -2.74
N SER A 92 4.97 4.94 -3.95
CA SER A 92 4.58 6.07 -4.81
C SER A 92 3.07 6.07 -5.06
N ALA A 93 2.51 4.92 -5.40
CA ALA A 93 1.06 4.79 -5.59
C ALA A 93 0.30 4.93 -4.27
N ALA A 94 0.82 4.33 -3.19
CA ALA A 94 0.17 4.33 -1.89
C ALA A 94 0.10 5.73 -1.25
N SER A 95 0.94 6.67 -1.68
CA SER A 95 0.90 8.04 -1.16
C SER A 95 -0.48 8.69 -1.38
N SER A 96 -1.24 8.22 -2.36
CA SER A 96 -2.62 8.69 -2.60
C SER A 96 -3.56 8.43 -1.44
N LEU A 97 -3.24 7.49 -0.55
CA LEU A 97 -4.04 7.22 0.65
C LEU A 97 -4.09 8.44 1.56
N LEU A 98 -3.03 9.25 1.56
CA LEU A 98 -2.93 10.44 2.40
C LEU A 98 -3.66 11.65 1.80
N THR A 99 -3.99 11.59 0.51
CA THR A 99 -4.61 12.70 -0.21
C THR A 99 -6.04 12.40 -0.67
N SER A 100 -6.66 11.37 -0.10
CA SER A 100 -8.01 10.96 -0.50
C SER A 100 -9.10 11.91 -0.01
N ALA A 101 -8.83 12.72 1.01
CA ALA A 101 -9.76 13.72 1.52
C ALA A 101 -9.43 15.09 0.95
N LYS A 102 -10.47 15.89 0.69
CA LYS A 102 -10.32 17.26 0.20
C LYS A 102 -10.77 18.23 1.27
N SER A 103 -10.05 19.32 1.43
CA SER A 103 -10.35 20.35 2.40
C SER A 103 -10.42 21.70 1.73
N ILE A 104 -11.37 22.54 2.15
CA ILE A 104 -11.52 23.91 1.67
C ILE A 104 -11.60 24.82 2.88
N LEU A 105 -10.77 25.85 2.91
CA LEU A 105 -10.85 26.90 3.92
C LEU A 105 -11.75 28.00 3.41
N LYS A 106 -12.79 28.31 4.15
CA LYS A 106 -13.76 29.35 3.79
C LYS A 106 -13.80 30.44 4.83
N ASN A 107 -14.01 31.69 4.37
CA ASN A 107 -14.33 32.80 5.27
C ASN A 107 -15.78 32.69 5.72
N VAL A 108 -16.03 32.92 6.97
CA VAL A 108 -17.39 32.91 7.53
C VAL A 108 -17.86 34.31 7.87
#